data_1671ae767ed81dcb8937daa89df88db0
#
_entry.id   1671ae767ed81dcb8937daa89df88db0
#
_cell.length_a   1.000
_cell.length_b   1.000
_cell.length_c   1.000
_cell.angle_alpha   90.00
_cell.angle_beta   90.00
_cell.angle_gamma   90.00
#
_symmetry.space_group_name_H-M   'P 1'
#
loop_
_entity.id
_entity.type
_entity.pdbx_description
1 polymer ?
#
loop_
_entity_poly.entity_id
_entity_poly.type
_entity_poly.pdbx_seq_one_letter_code
_entity_poly.pdbx_strand_id
1 'polypeptide(L)'
;MKATSLLLALTMAVAAVPHASFAESRNVDGIWLDDGERLKEVALPPAGPLKLDGWTRRGRGDVYRLKVKAGQTVKIELAASSEFVLMAVFDFSTPDQDAIFFSDSEGKIATLTPKTDTEWLIRPTLILGSPRRGLGAHYVLTVSSQK
;
A
#
# COMPACT_ATOMS: atom_id res chain seq x y z
N MET A 1 76.67 10.70 17.69
CA MET A 1 75.58 11.44 17.08
C MET A 1 74.48 10.47 16.78
N LYS A 2 73.37 10.55 17.56
CA LYS A 2 72.18 9.62 17.41
C LYS A 2 71.08 10.36 16.70
N ALA A 3 70.76 9.96 15.49
CA ALA A 3 69.61 10.48 14.73
C ALA A 3 68.35 9.76 15.17
N THR A 4 67.44 10.48 15.76
CA THR A 4 66.13 9.97 16.17
C THR A 4 65.14 10.21 15.01
N SER A 5 64.72 9.13 14.34
CA SER A 5 63.68 9.20 13.29
C SER A 5 62.32 9.25 13.97
N LEU A 6 61.57 10.32 13.71
CA LEU A 6 60.19 10.50 14.14
C LEU A 6 59.29 9.95 13.07
N LEU A 7 58.63 8.81 13.36
CA LEU A 7 57.60 8.23 12.50
C LEU A 7 56.28 8.94 12.77
N LEU A 8 55.79 9.69 11.79
CA LEU A 8 54.49 10.36 11.86
C LEU A 8 53.43 9.36 11.33
N ALA A 9 52.65 8.79 12.23
CA ALA A 9 51.51 7.91 11.87
C ALA A 9 50.31 8.78 11.46
N LEU A 10 50.01 8.78 10.17
CA LEU A 10 48.84 9.45 9.61
C LEU A 10 47.62 8.50 9.74
N THR A 11 46.78 8.72 10.76
CA THR A 11 45.53 8.01 10.94
C THR A 11 44.47 8.60 9.97
N MET A 12 44.15 7.88 8.90
CA MET A 12 43.01 8.18 8.06
C MET A 12 41.71 7.83 8.77
N ALA A 13 40.97 8.85 9.20
CA ALA A 13 39.59 8.68 9.66
C ALA A 13 38.71 8.41 8.44
N VAL A 14 38.26 7.18 8.28
CA VAL A 14 37.23 6.82 7.31
C VAL A 14 35.92 7.36 7.82
N ALA A 15 35.45 8.47 7.25
CA ALA A 15 34.12 8.99 7.50
C ALA A 15 33.10 7.97 6.94
N ALA A 16 32.35 7.33 7.84
CA ALA A 16 31.21 6.50 7.47
C ALA A 16 30.15 7.40 6.85
N VAL A 17 29.99 7.31 5.53
CA VAL A 17 28.89 7.95 4.81
C VAL A 17 27.62 7.24 5.23
N PRO A 18 26.60 7.93 5.79
CA PRO A 18 25.34 7.29 6.09
C PRO A 18 24.72 6.84 4.76
N HIS A 19 24.60 5.55 4.57
CA HIS A 19 23.87 4.98 3.45
C HIS A 19 22.40 5.38 3.65
N ALA A 20 21.87 6.16 2.73
CA ALA A 20 20.43 6.40 2.67
C ALA A 20 19.78 5.02 2.47
N SER A 21 19.10 4.52 3.49
CA SER A 21 18.27 3.33 3.38
C SER A 21 17.17 3.64 2.38
N PHE A 22 17.32 3.17 1.15
CA PHE A 22 16.19 3.11 0.22
C PHE A 22 15.15 2.23 0.89
N ALA A 23 13.90 2.73 0.98
CA ALA A 23 12.78 1.96 1.48
C ALA A 23 12.74 0.62 0.72
N GLU A 24 12.98 -0.47 1.43
CA GLU A 24 13.09 -1.79 0.85
C GLU A 24 11.68 -2.36 0.73
N SER A 25 11.20 -2.53 -0.51
CA SER A 25 9.94 -3.21 -0.76
C SER A 25 10.09 -4.68 -0.35
N ARG A 26 9.08 -5.23 0.32
CA ARG A 26 9.06 -6.62 0.76
C ARG A 26 7.97 -7.42 0.08
N ASN A 27 8.25 -8.68 -0.21
CA ASN A 27 7.25 -9.62 -0.71
C ASN A 27 6.62 -10.37 0.48
N VAL A 28 5.30 -10.30 0.59
CA VAL A 28 4.52 -11.06 1.58
C VAL A 28 3.48 -11.86 0.81
N ASP A 29 3.59 -13.17 0.83
CA ASP A 29 2.69 -14.10 0.12
C ASP A 29 2.52 -13.78 -1.38
N GLY A 30 3.58 -13.35 -2.05
CA GLY A 30 3.55 -12.95 -3.45
C GLY A 30 3.15 -11.49 -3.69
N ILE A 31 2.77 -10.75 -2.66
CA ILE A 31 2.33 -9.36 -2.73
C ILE A 31 3.52 -8.43 -2.41
N TRP A 32 3.86 -7.55 -3.34
CA TRP A 32 4.86 -6.51 -3.12
C TRP A 32 4.27 -5.35 -2.32
N LEU A 33 4.84 -5.10 -1.16
CA LEU A 33 4.48 -4.02 -0.26
C LEU A 33 5.62 -3.00 -0.17
N ASP A 34 5.29 -1.72 -0.16
CA ASP A 34 6.24 -0.66 0.19
C ASP A 34 6.64 -0.75 1.67
N ASP A 35 7.79 -0.20 2.05
CA ASP A 35 8.37 -0.29 3.41
C ASP A 35 7.39 0.07 4.54
N GLY A 36 6.48 0.99 4.29
CA GLY A 36 5.48 1.42 5.28
C GLY A 36 4.10 0.79 5.09
N GLU A 37 3.91 -0.12 4.15
CA GLU A 37 2.64 -0.79 3.93
C GLU A 37 2.48 -2.05 4.80
N ARG A 38 1.22 -2.35 5.15
CA ARG A 38 0.84 -3.52 5.94
C ARG A 38 -0.27 -4.28 5.24
N LEU A 39 -0.04 -5.57 5.00
CA LEU A 39 -1.10 -6.45 4.49
C LEU A 39 -2.07 -6.81 5.62
N LYS A 40 -3.36 -6.66 5.36
CA LYS A 40 -4.46 -7.03 6.26
C LYS A 40 -5.41 -7.98 5.55
N GLU A 41 -5.56 -9.18 6.08
CA GLU A 41 -6.63 -10.10 5.67
C GLU A 41 -7.97 -9.59 6.18
N VAL A 42 -8.96 -9.50 5.29
CA VAL A 42 -10.31 -9.07 5.63
C VAL A 42 -11.34 -10.01 5.00
N ALA A 43 -12.51 -10.11 5.64
CA ALA A 43 -13.61 -10.91 5.15
C ALA A 43 -14.91 -10.10 5.21
N LEU A 44 -15.78 -10.31 4.23
CA LEU A 44 -17.12 -9.73 4.27
C LEU A 44 -17.92 -10.36 5.42
N PRO A 45 -18.56 -9.55 6.25
CA PRO A 45 -19.46 -10.09 7.28
C PRO A 45 -20.68 -10.75 6.64
N PRO A 46 -21.32 -11.70 7.33
CA PRO A 46 -22.52 -12.38 6.83
C PRO A 46 -23.70 -11.42 6.62
N ALA A 47 -23.70 -10.28 7.31
CA ALA A 47 -24.70 -9.23 7.16
C ALA A 47 -24.09 -7.85 7.38
N GLY A 48 -24.54 -6.86 6.60
CA GLY A 48 -24.09 -5.48 6.68
C GLY A 48 -22.75 -5.23 6.00
N PRO A 49 -22.31 -3.97 5.98
CA PRO A 49 -21.05 -3.59 5.36
C PRO A 49 -19.86 -3.81 6.30
N LEU A 50 -18.71 -4.14 5.73
CA LEU A 50 -17.41 -4.06 6.36
C LEU A 50 -16.89 -2.62 6.23
N LYS A 51 -16.53 -1.99 7.34
CA LYS A 51 -15.88 -0.69 7.35
C LYS A 51 -14.40 -0.84 7.71
N LEU A 52 -13.53 -0.32 6.85
CA LEU A 52 -12.09 -0.33 7.01
C LEU A 52 -11.62 1.11 7.15
N ASP A 53 -11.31 1.49 8.36
CA ASP A 53 -10.85 2.82 8.72
C ASP A 53 -9.32 2.84 8.78
N GLY A 54 -8.70 3.85 8.16
CA GLY A 54 -7.24 3.90 8.10
C GLY A 54 -6.67 5.25 7.69
N TRP A 55 -5.36 5.30 7.73
CA TRP A 55 -4.57 6.42 7.25
C TRP A 55 -3.62 5.97 6.15
N THR A 56 -3.54 6.75 5.09
CA THR A 56 -2.52 6.56 4.06
C THR A 56 -1.61 7.76 3.98
N ARG A 57 -0.36 7.49 3.72
CA ARG A 57 0.72 8.44 3.51
C ARG A 57 1.56 7.91 2.37
N ARG A 58 2.35 8.74 1.71
CA ARG A 58 3.22 8.28 0.63
C ARG A 58 4.05 7.05 1.05
N GLY A 59 3.87 5.93 0.35
CA GLY A 59 4.55 4.67 0.63
C GLY A 59 4.21 4.05 1.98
N ARG A 60 3.06 4.41 2.60
CA ARG A 60 2.63 3.87 3.89
C ARG A 60 1.11 3.76 3.93
N GLY A 61 0.62 2.70 4.52
CA GLY A 61 -0.80 2.46 4.67
C GLY A 61 -1.13 0.98 4.81
N ASP A 62 -2.41 0.68 4.73
CA ASP A 62 -2.87 -0.70 4.76
C ASP A 62 -3.24 -1.15 3.35
N VAL A 63 -2.90 -2.39 3.02
CA VAL A 63 -3.32 -3.11 1.82
C VAL A 63 -4.24 -4.23 2.29
N TYR A 64 -5.47 -4.27 1.78
CA TYR A 64 -6.46 -5.23 2.23
C TYR A 64 -6.58 -6.37 1.22
N ARG A 65 -6.51 -7.60 1.71
CA ARG A 65 -6.73 -8.83 0.95
C ARG A 65 -8.11 -9.38 1.25
N LEU A 66 -8.96 -9.44 0.23
CA LEU A 66 -10.35 -9.88 0.31
C LEU A 66 -10.60 -11.07 -0.60
N LYS A 67 -11.10 -12.18 -0.04
CA LYS A 67 -11.57 -13.32 -0.82
C LYS A 67 -13.02 -13.09 -1.26
N VAL A 68 -13.29 -13.26 -2.55
CA VAL A 68 -14.60 -13.05 -3.16
C VAL A 68 -15.00 -14.28 -3.96
N LYS A 69 -16.26 -14.70 -3.80
CA LYS A 69 -16.78 -15.84 -4.51
C LYS A 69 -17.24 -15.48 -5.92
N ALA A 70 -17.17 -16.45 -6.83
CA ALA A 70 -17.73 -16.34 -8.18
C ALA A 70 -19.18 -15.87 -8.12
N GLY A 71 -19.52 -14.86 -8.95
CA GLY A 71 -20.87 -14.31 -9.03
C GLY A 71 -21.28 -13.40 -7.87
N GLN A 72 -20.44 -13.24 -6.85
CA GLN A 72 -20.70 -12.32 -5.74
C GLN A 72 -20.40 -10.89 -6.16
N THR A 73 -21.43 -10.04 -6.22
CA THR A 73 -21.24 -8.61 -6.49
C THR A 73 -20.80 -7.90 -5.22
N VAL A 74 -19.67 -7.24 -5.28
CA VAL A 74 -19.11 -6.47 -4.16
C VAL A 74 -19.01 -5.01 -4.54
N LYS A 75 -19.56 -4.15 -3.68
CA LYS A 75 -19.45 -2.70 -3.78
C LYS A 75 -18.41 -2.21 -2.78
N ILE A 76 -17.46 -1.39 -3.26
CA ILE A 76 -16.41 -0.78 -2.44
C ILE A 76 -16.53 0.73 -2.62
N GLU A 77 -16.75 1.47 -1.55
CA GLU A 77 -16.86 2.92 -1.54
C GLU A 77 -15.69 3.51 -0.77
N LEU A 78 -15.01 4.49 -1.38
CA LEU A 78 -13.94 5.26 -0.76
C LEU A 78 -14.45 6.61 -0.30
N ALA A 79 -14.37 6.89 1.00
CA ALA A 79 -14.48 8.22 1.58
C ALA A 79 -13.14 8.63 2.17
N ALA A 80 -12.66 9.84 1.92
CA ALA A 80 -11.35 10.27 2.39
C ALA A 80 -11.34 11.77 2.75
N SER A 81 -10.44 12.15 3.66
CA SER A 81 -10.22 13.53 4.07
C SER A 81 -9.47 14.38 3.03
N SER A 82 -9.03 13.76 1.94
CA SER A 82 -8.34 14.42 0.82
C SER A 82 -8.79 13.80 -0.49
N GLU A 83 -9.00 14.62 -1.50
CA GLU A 83 -9.29 14.19 -2.88
C GLU A 83 -8.13 13.44 -3.53
N PHE A 84 -6.91 13.63 -3.02
CA PHE A 84 -5.70 12.95 -3.48
C PHE A 84 -5.54 11.52 -2.94
N VAL A 85 -6.48 11.02 -2.15
CA VAL A 85 -6.55 9.60 -1.80
C VAL A 85 -7.26 8.86 -2.92
N LEU A 86 -6.55 7.93 -3.52
CA LEU A 86 -7.06 7.05 -4.56
C LEU A 86 -7.21 5.63 -4.02
N MET A 87 -8.00 4.83 -4.70
CA MET A 87 -8.17 3.42 -4.44
C MET A 87 -7.93 2.64 -5.73
N ALA A 88 -7.06 1.65 -5.66
CA ALA A 88 -6.90 0.63 -6.69
C ALA A 88 -7.38 -0.73 -6.16
N VAL A 89 -8.02 -1.51 -7.02
CA VAL A 89 -8.38 -2.90 -6.75
C VAL A 89 -7.69 -3.77 -7.79
N PHE A 90 -6.92 -4.74 -7.33
CA PHE A 90 -6.19 -5.68 -8.18
C PHE A 90 -6.80 -7.08 -8.03
N ASP A 91 -6.88 -7.82 -9.11
CA ASP A 91 -7.20 -9.24 -9.06
C ASP A 91 -5.91 -10.04 -8.89
N PHE A 92 -5.68 -10.52 -7.67
CA PHE A 92 -4.47 -11.26 -7.32
C PHE A 92 -4.52 -12.73 -7.77
N SER A 93 -5.69 -13.22 -8.21
CA SER A 93 -5.85 -14.58 -8.72
C SER A 93 -5.41 -14.72 -10.18
N THR A 94 -5.20 -13.62 -10.89
CA THR A 94 -4.71 -13.62 -12.27
C THR A 94 -3.18 -13.55 -12.31
N PRO A 95 -2.51 -14.19 -13.29
CA PRO A 95 -1.05 -14.15 -13.40
C PRO A 95 -0.48 -12.75 -13.53
N ASP A 96 -1.20 -11.86 -14.21
CA ASP A 96 -0.76 -10.50 -14.50
C ASP A 96 -1.06 -9.54 -13.34
N GLN A 97 -1.89 -9.97 -12.36
CA GLN A 97 -2.29 -9.17 -11.19
C GLN A 97 -2.78 -7.77 -11.58
N ASP A 98 -3.58 -7.71 -12.63
CA ASP A 98 -4.06 -6.45 -13.21
C ASP A 98 -4.95 -5.66 -12.26
N ALA A 99 -4.87 -4.33 -12.36
CA ALA A 99 -5.83 -3.46 -11.72
C ALA A 99 -7.18 -3.58 -12.44
N ILE A 100 -8.18 -4.05 -11.72
CA ILE A 100 -9.56 -4.21 -12.22
C ILE A 100 -10.43 -2.99 -11.91
N PHE A 101 -9.94 -2.07 -11.11
CA PHE A 101 -10.57 -0.80 -10.80
C PHE A 101 -9.52 0.22 -10.35
N PHE A 102 -9.69 1.48 -10.79
CA PHE A 102 -8.86 2.58 -10.36
C PHE A 102 -9.69 3.86 -10.18
N SER A 103 -9.75 4.39 -8.97
CA SER A 103 -10.67 5.47 -8.61
C SER A 103 -10.36 6.83 -9.25
N ASP A 104 -9.18 7.02 -9.82
CA ASP A 104 -8.82 8.25 -10.56
C ASP A 104 -9.63 8.39 -11.86
N SER A 105 -9.85 7.28 -12.54
CA SER A 105 -10.58 7.25 -13.82
C SER A 105 -12.05 6.85 -13.69
N GLU A 106 -12.40 6.06 -12.67
CA GLU A 106 -13.70 5.40 -12.53
C GLU A 106 -14.54 5.93 -11.36
N GLY A 107 -14.01 6.92 -10.61
CA GLY A 107 -14.68 7.49 -9.44
C GLY A 107 -14.46 6.67 -8.16
N LYS A 108 -15.09 7.07 -7.06
CA LYS A 108 -14.82 6.54 -5.72
C LYS A 108 -15.65 5.32 -5.32
N ILE A 109 -16.39 4.73 -6.25
CA ILE A 109 -17.25 3.57 -6.02
C ILE A 109 -16.93 2.50 -7.06
N ALA A 110 -16.42 1.38 -6.59
CA ALA A 110 -16.26 0.17 -7.40
C ALA A 110 -17.46 -0.76 -7.18
N THR A 111 -18.02 -1.32 -8.25
CA THR A 111 -19.01 -2.39 -8.19
C THR A 111 -18.53 -3.53 -9.11
N LEU A 112 -18.06 -4.59 -8.50
CA LEU A 112 -17.33 -5.64 -9.20
C LEU A 112 -17.96 -7.02 -8.93
N THR A 113 -18.00 -7.86 -9.96
CA THR A 113 -18.53 -9.24 -9.88
C THR A 113 -17.54 -10.18 -10.55
N PRO A 114 -16.80 -10.99 -9.80
CA PRO A 114 -15.84 -11.92 -10.38
C PRO A 114 -16.56 -13.11 -11.04
N LYS A 115 -15.97 -13.64 -12.11
CA LYS A 115 -16.49 -14.84 -12.80
C LYS A 115 -16.08 -16.14 -12.12
N THR A 116 -15.00 -16.11 -11.37
CA THR A 116 -14.43 -17.24 -10.61
C THR A 116 -14.14 -16.80 -9.19
N ASP A 117 -13.96 -17.76 -8.28
CA ASP A 117 -13.44 -17.45 -6.94
C ASP A 117 -12.11 -16.73 -7.07
N THR A 118 -11.97 -15.61 -6.40
CA THR A 118 -10.81 -14.73 -6.56
C THR A 118 -10.35 -14.10 -5.25
N GLU A 119 -9.15 -13.54 -5.27
CA GLU A 119 -8.61 -12.71 -4.20
C GLU A 119 -8.34 -11.31 -4.73
N TRP A 120 -8.91 -10.31 -4.09
CA TRP A 120 -8.66 -8.92 -4.44
C TRP A 120 -7.74 -8.26 -3.44
N LEU A 121 -6.83 -7.42 -3.97
CA LEU A 121 -6.05 -6.49 -3.17
C LEU A 121 -6.65 -5.11 -3.32
N ILE A 122 -7.13 -4.53 -2.22
CA ILE A 122 -7.65 -3.18 -2.17
C ILE A 122 -6.57 -2.29 -1.55
N ARG A 123 -6.07 -1.34 -2.34
CA ARG A 123 -4.95 -0.49 -1.95
C ARG A 123 -5.36 0.99 -1.98
N PRO A 124 -5.71 1.59 -0.83
CA PRO A 124 -5.83 3.03 -0.71
C PRO A 124 -4.44 3.67 -0.72
N THR A 125 -4.24 4.71 -1.51
CA THR A 125 -2.95 5.37 -1.63
C THR A 125 -3.09 6.88 -1.73
N LEU A 126 -2.12 7.63 -1.21
CA LEU A 126 -2.02 9.07 -1.37
C LEU A 126 -1.07 9.39 -2.51
N ILE A 127 -1.57 10.02 -3.57
CA ILE A 127 -0.77 10.35 -4.74
C ILE A 127 0.27 11.45 -4.47
N LEU A 128 1.33 11.44 -5.27
CA LEU A 128 2.49 12.33 -5.11
C LEU A 128 2.17 13.82 -5.23
N GLY A 129 1.11 14.19 -5.96
CA GLY A 129 0.65 15.55 -6.17
C GLY A 129 -0.04 16.18 -4.96
N SER A 130 -0.28 15.41 -3.90
CA SER A 130 -0.94 15.92 -2.70
C SER A 130 -0.16 17.07 -2.08
N PRO A 131 -0.81 18.23 -1.82
CA PRO A 131 -0.18 19.36 -1.14
C PRO A 131 0.19 19.06 0.33
N ARG A 132 -0.42 18.03 0.92
CA ARG A 132 -0.17 17.56 2.30
C ARG A 132 0.95 16.52 2.37
N ARG A 133 2.07 16.78 1.69
CA ARG A 133 3.23 15.90 1.74
C ARG A 133 3.65 15.66 3.20
N GLY A 134 3.59 14.42 3.65
CA GLY A 134 4.07 14.01 4.97
C GLY A 134 3.04 13.92 6.09
N LEU A 135 1.88 14.58 6.02
CA LEU A 135 0.82 14.47 7.03
C LEU A 135 -0.07 13.24 6.82
N GLY A 136 -0.17 12.76 5.58
CA GLY A 136 -1.08 11.69 5.22
C GLY A 136 -2.54 12.16 5.14
N ALA A 137 -3.43 11.21 4.90
CA ALA A 137 -4.87 11.44 4.84
C ALA A 137 -5.62 10.25 5.44
N HIS A 138 -6.70 10.56 6.13
CA HIS A 138 -7.64 9.57 6.65
C HIS A 138 -8.55 9.08 5.53
N TYR A 139 -8.89 7.80 5.54
CA TYR A 139 -9.88 7.21 4.66
C TYR A 139 -10.77 6.20 5.40
N VAL A 140 -11.94 5.98 4.83
CA VAL A 140 -12.83 4.88 5.18
C VAL A 140 -13.21 4.16 3.89
N LEU A 141 -12.98 2.86 3.84
CA LEU A 141 -13.56 1.98 2.82
C LEU A 141 -14.80 1.32 3.39
N THR A 142 -15.90 1.40 2.67
CA THR A 142 -17.13 0.65 2.97
C THR A 142 -17.28 -0.44 1.94
N VAL A 143 -17.15 -1.69 2.37
CA VAL A 143 -17.21 -2.87 1.50
C VAL A 143 -18.48 -3.65 1.80
N SER A 144 -19.32 -3.87 0.81
CA SER A 144 -20.60 -4.56 0.98
C SER A 144 -20.85 -5.57 -0.14
N SER A 145 -21.45 -6.71 0.23
CA SER A 145 -22.00 -7.66 -0.76
C SER A 145 -23.36 -7.16 -1.21
N GLN A 146 -23.56 -7.10 -2.51
CA GLN A 146 -24.86 -6.83 -3.14
C GLN A 146 -25.56 -8.17 -3.35
N LYS A 147 -26.81 -8.28 -3.00
CA LYS A 147 -27.65 -9.47 -3.27
C LYS A 147 -28.25 -9.37 -4.66
#